data_d7dd10f6e37afaf65acdc3bf59a2e8eb
#
_entry.id   d7dd10f6e37afaf65acdc3bf59a2e8eb
#
_cell.length_a   1.000
_cell.length_b   1.000
_cell.length_c   1.000
_cell.angle_alpha   90.00
_cell.angle_beta   90.00
_cell.angle_gamma   90.00
#
_symmetry.space_group_name_H-M   'P 1'
#
loop_
_entity.id
_entity.type
_entity.pdbx_description
1 polymer ?
#
loop_
_entity_poly.entity_id
_entity_poly.type
_entity_poly.pdbx_seq_one_letter_code
_entity_poly.pdbx_strand_id
1 'polypeptide(L)'
;MGRTFSEAELRTTAPIFLVDLELGGVVYRFATESQDIETDSGSVFYDGTLSDVNFASSLQFASPDFELPSAGVTVTFKIDLAKRIAQGLDFGAARGTLALWLPGTDLDDRQVIIDGRIDAPSYGAIGEPVSFNIEADFLRNTKLIPNALQVIDSATWPNVAENSEGEIYPIIIGAPGRQGFAGSPIYVAQDLGSGTDRVGIIAAHQCTAGTISIMEVKADGTTPAVPDRTVAFGVDSNGAAYSYITIPNANFNDGATYFARWDTGGGGLVNAYANQQDATGAAEPAYLTGGGDVVRYLLHQSGAVVDDGRMAAASGYLNFIQFEGYIAERVDAMEFLQSEILPLLPCSLRAGPDGLYVVPWRYDATENDARTKLEAGRHMHRDGLVEYVSSEVYNEITLRYRHNVKRNKLTKAVTITGDTSKKPGGFLWRNTYTVNSESRYGTKALELETEFISSRVSAGRVVNWMSRAYGARQRRIKYEAPHRLAWLEVGDVVAVTDSDLSLTDQLLILESIEWGETALILSFLFVPDSPRDNIPTG
;
A
#
# COMPACT_ATOMS: atom_id res chain seq x y z
N MET A 1 16.68 -13.40 -1.24
CA MET A 1 15.24 -13.67 -0.97
C MET A 1 15.17 -14.40 0.36
N GLY A 2 14.56 -13.78 1.36
CA GLY A 2 14.36 -14.43 2.66
C GLY A 2 13.43 -15.65 2.50
N ARG A 3 13.87 -16.80 2.99
CA ARG A 3 13.06 -18.02 3.03
C ARG A 3 12.09 -17.93 4.20
N THR A 4 10.83 -18.34 4.00
CA THR A 4 9.88 -18.60 5.09
C THR A 4 9.91 -20.09 5.40
N PHE A 5 10.07 -20.46 6.66
CA PHE A 5 10.07 -21.86 7.07
C PHE A 5 8.68 -22.49 6.85
N SER A 6 8.68 -23.72 6.38
CA SER A 6 7.44 -24.50 6.26
C SER A 6 7.00 -25.04 7.63
N GLU A 7 5.70 -25.34 7.75
CA GLU A 7 5.17 -26.00 8.94
C GLU A 7 5.90 -27.31 9.28
N ALA A 8 6.29 -28.08 8.26
CA ALA A 8 6.98 -29.35 8.44
C ALA A 8 8.35 -29.19 9.07
N GLU A 9 9.11 -28.18 8.70
CA GLU A 9 10.43 -27.86 9.26
C GLU A 9 10.32 -27.42 10.73
N LEU A 10 9.39 -26.52 11.03
CA LEU A 10 9.18 -26.03 12.40
C LEU A 10 8.58 -27.07 13.36
N ARG A 11 8.01 -28.15 12.84
CA ARG A 11 7.55 -29.28 13.68
C ARG A 11 8.68 -30.13 14.25
N THR A 12 9.84 -30.12 13.61
CA THR A 12 10.96 -31.01 13.94
C THR A 12 12.05 -30.32 14.76
N THR A 13 12.22 -29.00 14.62
CA THR A 13 13.33 -28.26 15.22
C THR A 13 12.84 -26.89 15.67
N ALA A 14 13.20 -26.49 16.91
CA ALA A 14 12.95 -25.12 17.38
C ALA A 14 13.89 -24.14 16.68
N PRO A 15 13.38 -23.01 16.16
CA PRO A 15 14.23 -22.00 15.56
C PRO A 15 15.05 -21.25 16.61
N ILE A 16 16.21 -20.78 16.21
CA ILE A 16 17.11 -19.94 17.00
C ILE A 16 17.12 -18.55 16.40
N PHE A 17 17.06 -17.51 17.23
CA PHE A 17 17.25 -16.15 16.77
C PHE A 17 18.73 -15.88 16.53
N LEU A 18 19.03 -15.29 15.37
CA LEU A 18 20.34 -14.79 14.98
C LEU A 18 20.26 -13.28 14.80
N VAL A 19 21.28 -12.58 15.29
CA VAL A 19 21.43 -11.14 15.12
C VAL A 19 22.81 -10.84 14.56
N ASP A 20 22.86 -10.18 13.41
CA ASP A 20 24.07 -9.59 12.86
C ASP A 20 24.05 -8.08 13.08
N LEU A 21 25.04 -7.51 13.76
CA LEU A 21 25.21 -6.07 13.96
C LEU A 21 26.47 -5.60 13.26
N GLU A 22 26.34 -4.78 12.21
CA GLU A 22 27.47 -4.17 11.52
C GLU A 22 27.77 -2.80 12.13
N LEU A 23 28.86 -2.74 12.90
CA LEU A 23 29.30 -1.54 13.61
C LEU A 23 30.71 -1.15 13.15
N GLY A 24 30.84 0.01 12.49
CA GLY A 24 32.14 0.51 12.02
C GLY A 24 32.87 -0.44 11.07
N GLY A 25 32.13 -1.15 10.21
CA GLY A 25 32.68 -2.13 9.25
C GLY A 25 33.04 -3.50 9.85
N VAL A 26 32.67 -3.76 11.10
CA VAL A 26 32.84 -5.05 11.76
C VAL A 26 31.48 -5.66 12.03
N VAL A 27 31.29 -6.93 11.63
CA VAL A 27 30.05 -7.67 11.90
C VAL A 27 30.19 -8.43 13.21
N TYR A 28 29.35 -8.12 14.19
CA TYR A 28 29.18 -8.82 15.44
C TYR A 28 27.98 -9.76 15.35
N ARG A 29 28.13 -11.02 15.75
CA ARG A 29 27.12 -12.05 15.59
C ARG A 29 26.69 -12.61 16.93
N PHE A 30 25.38 -12.57 17.17
CA PHE A 30 24.75 -13.01 18.40
C PHE A 30 23.62 -13.98 18.11
N ALA A 31 23.39 -14.92 19.03
CA ALA A 31 22.27 -15.84 18.98
C ALA A 31 21.69 -16.05 20.38
N THR A 32 20.49 -16.59 20.47
CA THR A 32 19.89 -17.03 21.74
C THR A 32 20.67 -18.20 22.37
N GLU A 33 21.33 -18.99 21.54
CA GLU A 33 22.23 -20.06 21.95
C GLU A 33 23.49 -20.01 21.09
N SER A 34 24.67 -20.28 21.70
CA SER A 34 25.94 -20.31 20.96
C SER A 34 25.92 -21.33 19.84
N GLN A 35 26.19 -20.90 18.63
CA GLN A 35 26.18 -21.74 17.43
C GLN A 35 27.45 -21.56 16.62
N ASP A 36 27.93 -22.67 16.09
CA ASP A 36 28.99 -22.72 15.10
C ASP A 36 28.38 -23.27 13.81
N ILE A 37 28.11 -22.37 12.85
CA ILE A 37 27.35 -22.69 11.66
C ILE A 37 28.31 -22.85 10.49
N GLU A 38 28.33 -24.04 9.90
CA GLU A 38 29.12 -24.32 8.69
C GLU A 38 28.50 -23.64 7.49
N THR A 39 29.30 -22.99 6.67
CA THR A 39 28.92 -22.36 5.40
C THR A 39 29.89 -22.80 4.30
N ASP A 40 29.53 -22.56 3.04
CA ASP A 40 30.43 -22.86 1.90
C ASP A 40 31.80 -22.17 1.99
N SER A 41 31.87 -21.04 2.70
CA SER A 41 33.11 -20.25 2.89
C SER A 41 33.86 -20.52 4.17
N GLY A 42 33.41 -21.45 5.03
CA GLY A 42 33.97 -21.79 6.33
C GLY A 42 32.92 -21.72 7.44
N SER A 43 33.40 -21.85 8.70
CA SER A 43 32.51 -21.79 9.86
C SER A 43 32.27 -20.35 10.33
N VAL A 44 31.03 -20.03 10.69
CA VAL A 44 30.61 -18.74 11.24
C VAL A 44 30.08 -18.94 12.66
N PHE A 45 30.73 -18.28 13.64
CA PHE A 45 30.36 -18.38 15.04
C PHE A 45 29.35 -17.27 15.42
N TYR A 46 28.28 -17.67 16.08
CA TYR A 46 27.32 -16.80 16.74
C TYR A 46 27.43 -16.95 18.26
N ASP A 47 27.62 -15.83 18.97
CA ASP A 47 27.76 -15.81 20.43
C ASP A 47 26.36 -15.89 21.09
N GLY A 48 26.17 -16.85 21.99
CA GLY A 48 24.90 -17.07 22.71
C GLY A 48 24.60 -16.03 23.79
N THR A 49 24.84 -14.77 23.52
CA THR A 49 24.62 -13.65 24.46
C THR A 49 23.45 -12.74 24.06
N LEU A 50 22.62 -13.16 23.10
CA LEU A 50 21.34 -12.54 22.80
C LEU A 50 20.35 -12.93 23.90
N SER A 51 19.98 -11.95 24.73
CA SER A 51 19.20 -12.19 25.95
C SER A 51 17.72 -11.81 25.82
N ASP A 52 17.37 -10.99 24.84
CA ASP A 52 16.00 -10.59 24.59
C ASP A 52 15.80 -10.20 23.12
N VAL A 53 14.65 -10.58 22.58
CA VAL A 53 14.18 -10.20 21.24
C VAL A 53 12.74 -9.74 21.38
N ASN A 54 12.50 -8.48 21.07
CA ASN A 54 11.17 -7.91 21.05
C ASN A 54 10.84 -7.45 19.62
N PHE A 55 10.10 -8.26 18.92
CA PHE A 55 9.62 -7.96 17.58
C PHE A 55 8.13 -8.20 17.52
N ALA A 56 7.39 -7.18 17.11
CA ALA A 56 5.97 -7.28 16.85
C ALA A 56 5.69 -6.95 15.39
N SER A 57 4.94 -7.80 14.74
CA SER A 57 4.45 -7.62 13.40
C SER A 57 2.93 -7.52 13.44
N SER A 58 2.35 -6.37 13.13
CA SER A 58 0.90 -6.14 13.22
C SER A 58 0.29 -5.58 11.95
N LEU A 59 -1.00 -5.89 11.69
CA LEU A 59 -1.83 -5.18 10.73
C LEU A 59 -2.43 -3.96 11.41
N GLN A 60 -2.27 -2.81 10.82
CA GLN A 60 -3.08 -1.66 11.19
C GLN A 60 -4.41 -1.74 10.43
N PHE A 61 -5.39 -2.43 11.03
CA PHE A 61 -6.70 -2.60 10.42
C PHE A 61 -7.42 -1.25 10.32
N ALA A 62 -7.85 -0.92 9.10
CA ALA A 62 -8.61 0.29 8.81
C ALA A 62 -7.89 1.63 9.16
N SER A 63 -6.55 1.62 9.26
CA SER A 63 -5.75 2.84 9.42
C SER A 63 -4.90 3.08 8.19
N PRO A 64 -4.85 4.31 7.66
CA PRO A 64 -3.89 4.70 6.63
C PRO A 64 -2.47 4.88 7.19
N ASP A 65 -2.33 4.95 8.52
CA ASP A 65 -1.05 5.17 9.16
C ASP A 65 -0.15 3.94 8.97
N PHE A 66 1.08 4.18 8.64
CA PHE A 66 2.10 3.16 8.46
C PHE A 66 3.32 3.54 9.30
N GLU A 67 3.67 2.65 10.22
CA GLU A 67 4.92 2.73 10.95
C GLU A 67 5.90 1.72 10.37
N LEU A 68 7.16 2.12 10.20
CA LEU A 68 8.22 1.20 9.81
C LEU A 68 8.37 0.13 10.91
N PRO A 69 8.44 -1.15 10.56
CA PRO A 69 8.65 -2.17 11.55
C PRO A 69 10.01 -1.98 12.21
N SER A 70 10.04 -2.21 13.51
CA SER A 70 11.26 -2.19 14.31
C SER A 70 11.36 -3.44 15.17
N ALA A 71 12.59 -3.85 15.47
CA ALA A 71 12.88 -4.96 16.37
C ALA A 71 13.85 -4.49 17.46
N GLY A 72 13.44 -4.64 18.70
CA GLY A 72 14.32 -4.50 19.86
C GLY A 72 15.12 -5.77 20.07
N VAL A 73 16.44 -5.66 20.21
CA VAL A 73 17.34 -6.77 20.54
C VAL A 73 18.26 -6.38 21.68
N THR A 74 18.43 -7.26 22.66
CA THR A 74 19.32 -7.04 23.79
C THR A 74 20.44 -8.08 23.78
N VAL A 75 21.69 -7.61 23.69
CA VAL A 75 22.88 -8.44 23.58
C VAL A 75 23.91 -8.04 24.62
N THR A 76 24.77 -8.98 25.01
CA THR A 76 25.91 -8.67 25.89
C THR A 76 27.20 -8.65 25.08
N PHE A 77 27.83 -7.48 24.98
CA PHE A 77 29.10 -7.33 24.31
C PHE A 77 30.29 -7.70 25.23
N LYS A 78 31.21 -8.44 24.66
CA LYS A 78 32.51 -8.74 25.31
C LYS A 78 33.56 -7.64 25.04
N ILE A 79 33.18 -6.53 24.41
CA ILE A 79 34.02 -5.39 24.08
C ILE A 79 33.57 -4.14 24.84
N ASP A 80 34.51 -3.21 25.05
CA ASP A 80 34.21 -1.90 25.60
C ASP A 80 33.61 -1.00 24.50
N LEU A 81 32.28 -0.97 24.42
CA LEU A 81 31.56 -0.20 23.44
C LEU A 81 31.76 1.30 23.65
N ALA A 82 31.79 1.78 24.91
CA ALA A 82 32.05 3.18 25.23
C ALA A 82 33.40 3.65 24.72
N LYS A 83 34.44 2.82 24.88
CA LYS A 83 35.78 3.09 24.35
C LYS A 83 35.78 3.15 22.81
N ARG A 84 35.05 2.25 22.15
CA ARG A 84 34.91 2.26 20.68
C ARG A 84 34.22 3.52 20.17
N ILE A 85 33.17 3.97 20.83
CA ILE A 85 32.48 5.23 20.51
C ILE A 85 33.42 6.42 20.69
N ALA A 86 34.17 6.45 21.80
CA ALA A 86 35.21 7.48 22.03
C ALA A 86 36.33 7.47 20.97
N GLN A 87 36.54 6.34 20.29
CA GLN A 87 37.48 6.18 19.18
C GLN A 87 36.87 6.48 17.80
N GLY A 88 35.63 6.94 17.75
CA GLY A 88 34.95 7.35 16.50
C GLY A 88 34.00 6.31 15.92
N LEU A 89 33.57 5.30 16.68
CA LEU A 89 32.45 4.44 16.24
C LEU A 89 31.19 5.28 16.12
N ASP A 90 30.65 5.34 14.93
CA ASP A 90 29.42 6.05 14.61
C ASP A 90 28.31 5.05 14.26
N PHE A 91 27.11 5.26 14.82
CA PHE A 91 25.92 4.45 14.55
C PHE A 91 25.13 4.96 13.33
N GLY A 92 25.44 6.12 12.78
CA GLY A 92 24.73 6.68 11.64
C GLY A 92 24.72 5.81 10.38
N ALA A 93 25.70 4.91 10.25
CA ALA A 93 25.77 3.92 9.16
C ALA A 93 25.67 2.47 9.65
N ALA A 94 25.36 2.25 10.95
CA ALA A 94 25.25 0.92 11.52
C ALA A 94 24.02 0.20 10.99
N ARG A 95 24.16 -1.09 10.73
CA ARG A 95 23.10 -1.97 10.25
C ARG A 95 22.90 -3.16 11.18
N GLY A 96 21.67 -3.63 11.27
CA GLY A 96 21.30 -4.82 12.01
C GLY A 96 20.40 -5.71 11.21
N THR A 97 20.61 -7.01 11.33
CA THR A 97 19.74 -8.03 10.77
C THR A 97 19.30 -8.96 11.87
N LEU A 98 17.98 -9.11 12.07
CA LEU A 98 17.40 -10.14 12.93
C LEU A 98 16.84 -11.24 12.04
N ALA A 99 17.20 -12.47 12.31
CA ALA A 99 16.74 -13.63 11.56
C ALA A 99 16.40 -14.82 12.47
N LEU A 100 15.56 -15.72 11.95
CA LEU A 100 15.38 -17.06 12.50
C LEU A 100 16.21 -18.05 11.69
N TRP A 101 16.81 -18.99 12.37
CA TRP A 101 17.57 -20.07 11.76
C TRP A 101 17.19 -21.41 12.39
N LEU A 102 17.11 -22.45 11.58
CA LEU A 102 16.87 -23.80 12.05
C LEU A 102 18.18 -24.56 12.17
N PRO A 103 18.53 -25.09 13.36
CA PRO A 103 19.73 -25.90 13.53
C PRO A 103 19.80 -27.06 12.51
N GLY A 104 20.95 -27.11 11.82
CA GLY A 104 21.21 -28.13 10.79
C GLY A 104 20.84 -27.74 9.36
N THR A 105 20.39 -26.49 9.12
CA THR A 105 20.24 -25.92 7.77
C THR A 105 21.41 -24.99 7.45
N ASP A 106 21.56 -24.63 6.18
CA ASP A 106 22.55 -23.63 5.78
C ASP A 106 22.21 -22.24 6.35
N LEU A 107 23.22 -21.41 6.61
CA LEU A 107 23.03 -20.05 7.10
C LEU A 107 22.22 -19.18 6.12
N ASP A 108 22.39 -19.42 4.82
CA ASP A 108 21.66 -18.70 3.77
C ASP A 108 20.17 -19.07 3.72
N ASP A 109 19.79 -20.19 4.32
CA ASP A 109 18.41 -20.64 4.49
C ASP A 109 17.67 -19.94 5.65
N ARG A 110 18.36 -19.06 6.41
CA ARG A 110 17.73 -18.33 7.53
C ARG A 110 16.56 -17.46 7.04
N GLN A 111 15.51 -17.38 7.83
CA GLN A 111 14.41 -16.47 7.60
C GLN A 111 14.74 -15.09 8.19
N VAL A 112 15.07 -14.12 7.35
CA VAL A 112 15.26 -12.73 7.80
C VAL A 112 13.92 -12.17 8.24
N ILE A 113 13.86 -11.64 9.48
CA ILE A 113 12.68 -10.98 10.06
C ILE A 113 12.73 -9.49 9.73
N ILE A 114 13.89 -8.88 10.00
CA ILE A 114 14.13 -7.46 9.73
C ILE A 114 15.61 -7.25 9.35
N ASP A 115 15.83 -6.40 8.38
CA ASP A 115 17.14 -5.83 8.04
C ASP A 115 16.99 -4.31 7.94
N GLY A 116 17.85 -3.57 8.66
CA GLY A 116 17.66 -2.14 8.75
C GLY A 116 18.81 -1.40 9.42
N ARG A 117 18.51 -0.18 9.82
CA ARG A 117 19.41 0.66 10.59
C ARG A 117 19.30 0.36 12.06
N ILE A 118 20.39 0.62 12.75
CA ILE A 118 20.43 0.54 14.20
C ILE A 118 20.45 1.96 14.76
N ASP A 119 19.51 2.23 15.68
CA ASP A 119 19.57 3.45 16.48
C ASP A 119 20.73 3.41 17.48
N ALA A 120 21.17 4.59 17.92
CA ALA A 120 22.21 4.69 18.92
C ALA A 120 21.76 3.96 20.21
N PRO A 121 22.47 2.90 20.66
CA PRO A 121 22.02 2.12 21.78
C PRO A 121 22.21 2.84 23.11
N SER A 122 21.42 2.45 24.10
CA SER A 122 21.76 2.68 25.49
C SER A 122 22.79 1.64 25.93
N TYR A 123 23.93 2.05 26.41
CA TYR A 123 25.01 1.15 26.82
C TYR A 123 25.53 1.50 28.22
N GLY A 124 25.94 0.46 28.95
CA GLY A 124 26.54 0.53 30.27
C GLY A 124 28.02 0.12 30.28
N ALA A 125 28.47 -0.50 31.38
CA ALA A 125 29.83 -1.02 31.52
C ALA A 125 30.05 -2.28 30.66
N ILE A 126 31.33 -2.67 30.51
CA ILE A 126 31.71 -3.91 29.80
C ILE A 126 31.01 -5.10 30.46
N GLY A 127 30.34 -5.93 29.66
CA GLY A 127 29.64 -7.12 30.11
C GLY A 127 28.22 -6.87 30.62
N GLU A 128 27.74 -5.63 30.57
CA GLU A 128 26.32 -5.34 30.77
C GLU A 128 25.53 -5.53 29.46
N PRO A 129 24.23 -5.87 29.54
CA PRO A 129 23.36 -5.94 28.38
C PRO A 129 23.23 -4.58 27.69
N VAL A 130 23.23 -4.61 26.36
CA VAL A 130 23.03 -3.43 25.51
C VAL A 130 21.82 -3.69 24.62
N SER A 131 20.88 -2.78 24.63
CA SER A 131 19.69 -2.86 23.79
C SER A 131 19.85 -2.01 22.55
N PHE A 132 19.53 -2.57 21.41
CA PHE A 132 19.48 -1.93 20.11
C PHE A 132 18.05 -1.97 19.58
N ASN A 133 17.67 -0.95 18.81
CA ASN A 133 16.49 -0.97 17.98
C ASN A 133 16.95 -1.07 16.52
N ILE A 134 16.48 -2.09 15.81
CA ILE A 134 16.69 -2.27 14.37
C ILE A 134 15.44 -1.77 13.68
N GLU A 135 15.55 -0.72 12.88
CA GLU A 135 14.44 -0.13 12.12
C GLU A 135 14.62 -0.43 10.63
N ALA A 136 13.57 -0.91 10.00
CA ALA A 136 13.59 -1.21 8.56
C ALA A 136 13.89 0.05 7.74
N ASP A 137 14.81 -0.05 6.78
CA ASP A 137 15.35 1.08 6.02
C ASP A 137 14.87 1.08 4.56
N PHE A 138 13.56 0.99 4.36
CA PHE A 138 12.96 0.94 3.03
C PHE A 138 12.61 2.31 2.43
N LEU A 139 12.65 3.40 3.22
CA LEU A 139 12.20 4.75 2.84
C LEU A 139 13.31 5.79 2.86
N ARG A 140 14.55 5.39 2.59
CA ARG A 140 15.73 6.28 2.69
C ARG A 140 15.65 7.58 1.89
N ASN A 141 14.97 7.57 0.75
CA ASN A 141 14.94 8.71 -0.15
C ASN A 141 13.53 8.83 -0.72
N THR A 142 12.63 9.46 0.02
CA THR A 142 11.33 9.83 -0.51
C THR A 142 11.51 10.68 -1.77
N LYS A 143 10.77 10.34 -2.81
CA LYS A 143 10.86 11.02 -4.09
C LYS A 143 9.60 11.80 -4.38
N LEU A 144 9.81 13.02 -4.82
CA LEU A 144 8.72 13.84 -5.35
C LEU A 144 8.32 13.35 -6.74
N ILE A 145 7.02 13.29 -6.97
CA ILE A 145 6.39 12.97 -8.26
C ILE A 145 5.42 14.09 -8.66
N PRO A 146 5.36 14.44 -9.95
CA PRO A 146 6.33 14.18 -11.00
C PRO A 146 7.73 14.72 -10.68
N ASN A 147 8.77 14.23 -11.37
CA ASN A 147 10.14 14.62 -11.06
C ASN A 147 10.43 16.09 -11.40
N ALA A 148 11.57 16.62 -10.89
CA ALA A 148 11.90 18.05 -10.99
C ALA A 148 12.07 18.56 -12.44
N LEU A 149 12.38 17.69 -13.41
CA LEU A 149 12.58 18.07 -14.80
C LEU A 149 11.26 18.16 -15.58
N GLN A 150 10.16 17.63 -15.03
CA GLN A 150 8.85 17.59 -15.68
C GLN A 150 8.05 18.85 -15.41
N VAL A 151 8.57 19.99 -15.88
CA VAL A 151 7.95 21.31 -15.74
C VAL A 151 7.93 22.03 -17.09
N ILE A 152 6.88 22.78 -17.37
CA ILE A 152 6.77 23.64 -18.54
C ILE A 152 7.46 24.95 -18.22
N ASP A 153 8.59 25.22 -18.87
CA ASP A 153 9.34 26.46 -18.71
C ASP A 153 9.75 27.03 -20.07
N SER A 154 10.06 28.32 -20.09
CA SER A 154 10.45 29.03 -21.30
C SER A 154 11.85 28.64 -21.84
N ALA A 155 12.68 27.96 -21.04
CA ALA A 155 13.97 27.44 -21.51
C ALA A 155 13.77 26.17 -22.36
N THR A 156 12.83 25.32 -21.96
CA THR A 156 12.45 24.10 -22.70
C THR A 156 11.48 24.41 -23.84
N TRP A 157 10.55 25.34 -23.61
CA TRP A 157 9.45 25.71 -24.50
C TRP A 157 9.47 27.21 -24.79
N PRO A 158 10.27 27.71 -25.74
CA PRO A 158 10.51 29.15 -25.96
C PRO A 158 9.26 30.01 -26.20
N ASN A 159 8.17 29.42 -26.68
CA ASN A 159 6.90 30.11 -26.93
C ASN A 159 5.79 29.54 -26.06
N VAL A 160 6.09 29.25 -24.79
CA VAL A 160 5.09 28.73 -23.84
C VAL A 160 3.93 29.72 -23.66
N ALA A 161 2.72 29.18 -23.53
CA ALA A 161 1.58 29.99 -23.18
C ALA A 161 1.70 30.49 -21.72
N GLU A 162 1.41 31.78 -21.49
CA GLU A 162 1.57 32.43 -20.16
C GLU A 162 0.86 31.66 -19.03
N ASN A 163 -0.31 31.09 -19.32
CA ASN A 163 -1.09 30.29 -18.36
C ASN A 163 -0.57 28.86 -18.16
N SER A 164 0.48 28.46 -18.86
CA SER A 164 1.09 27.12 -18.75
C SER A 164 2.54 27.18 -18.24
N GLU A 165 3.13 28.36 -18.16
CA GLU A 165 4.50 28.50 -17.64
C GLU A 165 4.54 28.18 -16.14
N GLY A 166 5.42 27.27 -15.74
CA GLY A 166 5.56 26.78 -14.38
C GLY A 166 4.68 25.59 -14.04
N GLU A 167 3.74 25.21 -14.93
CA GLU A 167 2.92 24.03 -14.73
C GLU A 167 3.74 22.75 -14.82
N ILE A 168 3.33 21.74 -14.08
CA ILE A 168 4.00 20.45 -14.01
C ILE A 168 3.34 19.47 -14.97
N TYR A 169 4.11 18.66 -15.68
CA TYR A 169 3.56 17.60 -16.50
C TYR A 169 2.78 16.61 -15.62
N PRO A 170 1.47 16.42 -15.82
CA PRO A 170 0.68 15.61 -14.92
C PRO A 170 0.98 14.11 -15.07
N ILE A 171 0.90 13.36 -13.98
CA ILE A 171 0.80 11.89 -14.04
C ILE A 171 -0.67 11.53 -14.17
N ILE A 172 -1.00 10.79 -15.22
CA ILE A 172 -2.38 10.35 -15.49
C ILE A 172 -2.54 8.89 -15.09
N ILE A 173 -3.43 8.63 -14.14
CA ILE A 173 -3.83 7.30 -13.70
C ILE A 173 -5.19 6.98 -14.31
N GLY A 174 -5.34 5.80 -14.90
CA GLY A 174 -6.59 5.38 -15.51
C GLY A 174 -6.95 6.17 -16.80
N ALA A 175 -8.22 6.41 -17.00
CA ALA A 175 -8.75 7.15 -18.14
C ALA A 175 -9.74 8.25 -17.67
N PRO A 176 -9.24 9.30 -17.00
CA PRO A 176 -10.08 10.34 -16.42
C PRO A 176 -10.93 11.01 -17.49
N GLY A 177 -12.19 11.29 -17.14
CA GLY A 177 -13.16 11.92 -18.06
C GLY A 177 -13.91 10.96 -18.98
N ARG A 178 -13.55 9.67 -19.09
CA ARG A 178 -14.25 8.66 -19.92
C ARG A 178 -15.77 8.63 -19.67
N GLN A 179 -16.23 8.98 -18.49
CA GLN A 179 -17.64 9.06 -18.11
C GLN A 179 -18.35 10.32 -18.64
N GLY A 180 -17.76 11.05 -19.61
CA GLY A 180 -18.36 12.20 -20.28
C GLY A 180 -18.18 13.53 -19.55
N PHE A 181 -17.12 13.72 -18.78
CA PHE A 181 -16.77 14.98 -18.12
C PHE A 181 -15.29 15.35 -18.38
N ALA A 182 -14.87 16.58 -18.03
CA ALA A 182 -13.47 16.99 -18.12
C ALA A 182 -12.67 16.29 -17.02
N GLY A 183 -11.66 15.49 -17.38
CA GLY A 183 -10.98 14.56 -16.50
C GLY A 183 -9.53 14.87 -16.19
N SER A 184 -8.81 15.62 -17.04
CA SER A 184 -7.42 16.03 -16.78
C SER A 184 -7.09 17.34 -17.48
N PRO A 185 -6.12 18.14 -16.97
CA PRO A 185 -5.68 19.35 -17.65
C PRO A 185 -4.87 19.03 -18.90
N ILE A 186 -4.84 19.97 -19.83
CA ILE A 186 -3.94 20.02 -20.99
C ILE A 186 -3.21 21.35 -20.91
N TYR A 187 -1.91 21.30 -20.71
CA TYR A 187 -1.08 22.49 -20.64
C TYR A 187 -0.46 22.79 -22.01
N VAL A 188 -0.76 23.96 -22.56
CA VAL A 188 -0.25 24.35 -23.88
C VAL A 188 1.18 24.84 -23.76
N ALA A 189 2.12 23.96 -24.09
CA ALA A 189 3.55 24.21 -23.89
C ALA A 189 4.12 25.12 -24.99
N GLN A 190 3.90 24.79 -26.25
CA GLN A 190 4.58 25.52 -27.31
C GLN A 190 3.94 25.41 -28.67
N ASP A 191 4.23 26.40 -29.47
CA ASP A 191 4.25 26.42 -30.90
C ASP A 191 5.44 25.63 -31.48
N LEU A 192 5.19 24.71 -32.37
CA LEU A 192 6.20 23.90 -33.04
C LEU A 192 6.98 24.65 -34.13
N GLY A 193 6.88 25.96 -34.19
CA GLY A 193 7.56 26.86 -35.12
C GLY A 193 6.58 27.70 -35.92
N SER A 194 6.93 28.98 -36.10
CA SER A 194 6.30 29.96 -37.00
C SER A 194 4.77 29.86 -37.21
N GLY A 195 4.01 29.82 -36.13
CA GLY A 195 2.56 30.02 -36.19
C GLY A 195 1.74 28.84 -36.72
N THR A 196 2.29 27.62 -36.72
CA THR A 196 1.58 26.47 -37.23
C THR A 196 0.71 25.78 -36.19
N ASP A 197 1.30 24.97 -35.33
CA ASP A 197 0.56 24.13 -34.40
C ASP A 197 1.07 24.30 -32.96
N ARG A 198 0.25 24.00 -31.98
CA ARG A 198 0.60 24.03 -30.55
C ARG A 198 0.76 22.63 -30.00
N VAL A 199 1.75 22.44 -29.10
CA VAL A 199 1.91 21.23 -28.33
C VAL A 199 1.11 21.36 -27.04
N GLY A 200 0.13 20.51 -26.84
CA GLY A 200 -0.59 20.39 -25.57
C GLY A 200 -0.03 19.22 -24.77
N ILE A 201 0.65 19.48 -23.66
CA ILE A 201 1.16 18.46 -22.74
C ILE A 201 0.00 17.88 -21.95
N ILE A 202 -0.08 16.55 -21.92
CA ILE A 202 -1.15 15.81 -21.22
C ILE A 202 -0.63 14.88 -20.13
N ALA A 203 0.64 14.45 -20.21
CA ALA A 203 1.20 13.56 -19.18
C ALA A 203 2.73 13.62 -19.12
N ALA A 204 3.26 13.32 -17.93
CA ALA A 204 4.68 13.19 -17.59
C ALA A 204 5.31 11.84 -18.00
N HIS A 205 4.61 11.04 -18.79
CA HIS A 205 4.99 9.66 -19.14
C HIS A 205 4.36 9.26 -20.47
N GLN A 206 4.75 8.10 -20.99
CA GLN A 206 4.06 7.49 -22.11
C GLN A 206 2.65 7.06 -21.71
N CYS A 207 1.67 7.51 -22.45
CA CYS A 207 0.28 7.05 -22.34
C CYS A 207 0.02 5.88 -23.29
N THR A 208 -1.01 5.09 -23.02
CA THR A 208 -1.49 4.09 -23.97
C THR A 208 -2.04 4.77 -25.23
N ALA A 209 -1.86 4.10 -26.38
CA ALA A 209 -2.38 4.60 -27.65
C ALA A 209 -3.90 4.82 -27.57
N GLY A 210 -4.36 5.95 -28.05
CA GLY A 210 -5.78 6.31 -28.03
C GLY A 210 -6.02 7.74 -28.44
N THR A 211 -7.27 8.16 -28.39
CA THR A 211 -7.69 9.54 -28.65
C THR A 211 -8.25 10.18 -27.39
N ILE A 212 -8.20 11.50 -27.34
CA ILE A 212 -8.87 12.30 -26.33
C ILE A 212 -9.78 13.31 -27.00
N SER A 213 -10.92 13.54 -26.36
CA SER A 213 -11.80 14.67 -26.70
C SER A 213 -11.29 15.89 -25.94
N ILE A 214 -11.09 17.00 -26.68
CA ILE A 214 -10.59 18.24 -26.11
C ILE A 214 -11.77 19.14 -25.74
N MET A 215 -11.76 19.63 -24.51
CA MET A 215 -12.71 20.59 -23.99
C MET A 215 -12.00 21.92 -23.77
N GLU A 216 -12.34 22.93 -24.55
CA GLU A 216 -11.83 24.27 -24.42
C GLU A 216 -12.74 25.14 -23.54
N VAL A 217 -12.17 25.97 -22.71
CA VAL A 217 -12.87 26.99 -21.93
C VAL A 217 -12.23 28.33 -22.21
N LYS A 218 -12.95 29.20 -22.92
CA LYS A 218 -12.48 30.55 -23.18
C LYS A 218 -12.70 31.49 -21.99
N ALA A 219 -12.00 32.60 -22.00
CA ALA A 219 -12.10 33.63 -20.95
C ALA A 219 -13.55 34.15 -20.76
N ASP A 220 -14.36 34.15 -21.80
CA ASP A 220 -15.77 34.51 -21.75
C ASP A 220 -16.71 33.38 -21.25
N GLY A 221 -16.14 32.23 -20.90
CA GLY A 221 -16.86 31.04 -20.43
C GLY A 221 -17.49 30.20 -21.55
N THR A 222 -17.33 30.57 -22.81
CA THR A 222 -17.80 29.76 -23.94
C THR A 222 -16.92 28.49 -24.08
N THR A 223 -17.51 27.41 -24.57
CA THR A 223 -16.88 26.11 -24.72
C THR A 223 -17.07 25.55 -26.13
N PRO A 224 -16.35 26.08 -27.12
CA PRO A 224 -16.46 25.56 -28.48
C PRO A 224 -15.93 24.11 -28.53
N ALA A 225 -16.44 23.36 -29.49
CA ALA A 225 -15.93 22.03 -29.76
C ALA A 225 -14.52 22.14 -30.39
N VAL A 226 -13.56 21.43 -29.81
CA VAL A 226 -12.25 21.22 -30.43
C VAL A 226 -12.23 19.79 -30.92
N PRO A 227 -11.79 19.54 -32.17
CA PRO A 227 -11.72 18.18 -32.69
C PRO A 227 -10.86 17.26 -31.82
N ASP A 228 -11.26 16.00 -31.72
CA ASP A 228 -10.50 14.96 -31.03
C ASP A 228 -9.08 14.81 -31.58
N ARG A 229 -8.15 14.41 -30.74
CA ARG A 229 -6.73 14.28 -31.09
C ARG A 229 -6.20 12.93 -30.64
N THR A 230 -5.25 12.43 -31.44
CA THR A 230 -4.46 11.25 -31.10
C THR A 230 -3.33 11.64 -30.16
N VAL A 231 -3.14 10.87 -29.11
CA VAL A 231 -2.03 11.04 -28.18
C VAL A 231 -0.73 10.59 -28.83
N ALA A 232 0.30 11.43 -28.73
CA ALA A 232 1.66 11.13 -29.16
C ALA A 232 2.61 11.14 -27.94
N PHE A 233 3.81 10.59 -28.11
CA PHE A 233 4.85 10.52 -27.09
C PHE A 233 6.11 11.23 -27.58
N GLY A 234 6.81 11.90 -26.67
CA GLY A 234 8.06 12.60 -26.91
C GLY A 234 8.95 12.67 -25.69
N VAL A 235 10.15 13.25 -25.92
CA VAL A 235 11.11 13.58 -24.87
C VAL A 235 11.52 15.03 -25.12
N ASP A 236 11.50 15.85 -24.09
CA ASP A 236 11.88 17.26 -24.21
C ASP A 236 13.39 17.49 -24.21
N SER A 237 13.83 18.75 -24.31
CA SER A 237 15.25 19.10 -24.36
C SER A 237 16.01 18.77 -23.07
N ASN A 238 15.32 18.60 -21.95
CA ASN A 238 15.89 18.21 -20.65
C ASN A 238 15.94 16.68 -20.48
N GLY A 239 15.47 15.90 -21.49
CA GLY A 239 15.38 14.46 -21.42
C GLY A 239 14.16 13.95 -20.65
N ALA A 240 13.21 14.81 -20.28
CA ALA A 240 12.01 14.42 -19.60
C ALA A 240 10.98 13.85 -20.60
N ALA A 241 10.42 12.69 -20.26
CA ALA A 241 9.38 12.06 -21.04
C ALA A 241 8.04 12.80 -20.90
N TYR A 242 7.29 12.88 -22.00
CA TYR A 242 5.94 13.45 -21.98
C TYR A 242 5.03 12.83 -23.04
N SER A 243 3.74 12.80 -22.76
CA SER A 243 2.71 12.59 -23.79
C SER A 243 2.05 13.91 -24.14
N TYR A 244 1.73 14.06 -25.42
CA TYR A 244 1.19 15.30 -25.95
C TYR A 244 0.16 15.09 -27.05
N ILE A 245 -0.54 16.17 -27.35
CA ILE A 245 -1.39 16.29 -28.54
C ILE A 245 -0.94 17.49 -29.36
N THR A 246 -1.25 17.49 -30.65
CA THR A 246 -1.06 18.65 -31.51
C THR A 246 -2.38 19.38 -31.68
N ILE A 247 -2.44 20.65 -31.31
CA ILE A 247 -3.58 21.54 -31.52
C ILE A 247 -3.27 22.44 -32.71
N PRO A 248 -3.97 22.31 -33.85
CA PRO A 248 -3.78 23.20 -34.99
C PRO A 248 -3.98 24.67 -34.61
N ASN A 249 -3.14 25.55 -35.14
CA ASN A 249 -3.20 26.98 -34.84
C ASN A 249 -4.60 27.58 -35.12
N ALA A 250 -5.31 27.09 -36.13
CA ALA A 250 -6.66 27.53 -36.45
C ALA A 250 -7.71 27.22 -35.35
N ASN A 251 -7.41 26.25 -34.47
CA ASN A 251 -8.25 25.82 -33.36
C ASN A 251 -7.70 26.24 -32.00
N PHE A 252 -6.60 26.96 -31.96
CA PHE A 252 -5.98 27.45 -30.73
C PHE A 252 -6.48 28.85 -30.40
N ASN A 253 -6.84 29.08 -29.15
CA ASN A 253 -7.24 30.37 -28.63
C ASN A 253 -6.35 30.77 -27.45
N ASP A 254 -5.66 31.91 -27.57
CA ASP A 254 -4.92 32.47 -26.46
C ASP A 254 -5.85 32.78 -25.28
N GLY A 255 -5.39 32.50 -24.07
CA GLY A 255 -6.15 32.69 -22.85
C GLY A 255 -7.26 31.66 -22.58
N ALA A 256 -7.41 30.64 -23.45
CA ALA A 256 -8.28 29.51 -23.16
C ALA A 256 -7.56 28.45 -22.30
N THR A 257 -8.32 27.75 -21.48
CA THR A 257 -7.84 26.58 -20.73
C THR A 257 -8.35 25.31 -21.41
N TYR A 258 -7.49 24.33 -21.55
CA TYR A 258 -7.78 23.07 -22.23
C TYR A 258 -7.82 21.91 -21.25
N PHE A 259 -8.81 21.00 -21.47
CA PHE A 259 -8.98 19.80 -20.64
C PHE A 259 -9.20 18.58 -21.53
N ALA A 260 -8.71 17.44 -21.08
CA ALA A 260 -8.89 16.17 -21.75
C ALA A 260 -10.05 15.37 -21.17
N ARG A 261 -10.73 14.67 -22.07
CA ARG A 261 -11.59 13.54 -21.77
C ARG A 261 -11.08 12.35 -22.54
N TRP A 262 -10.65 11.32 -21.82
CA TRP A 262 -10.12 10.11 -22.43
C TRP A 262 -11.22 9.27 -23.04
N ASP A 263 -11.03 8.83 -24.29
CA ASP A 263 -11.99 8.02 -25.02
C ASP A 263 -11.77 6.51 -24.80
N THR A 264 -12.62 5.69 -25.42
CA THR A 264 -12.55 4.23 -25.35
C THR A 264 -11.22 3.72 -25.95
N GLY A 265 -10.51 2.87 -25.23
CA GLY A 265 -9.27 2.22 -25.69
C GLY A 265 -7.99 2.93 -25.31
N GLY A 266 -8.03 4.23 -24.98
CA GLY A 266 -6.87 4.98 -24.49
C GLY A 266 -6.93 5.24 -23.00
N GLY A 267 -5.80 5.52 -22.39
CA GLY A 267 -5.69 5.84 -20.97
C GLY A 267 -4.32 6.44 -20.66
N GLY A 268 -4.09 6.78 -19.41
CA GLY A 268 -2.85 7.38 -18.92
C GLY A 268 -1.67 6.40 -18.94
N LEU A 269 -1.01 6.28 -17.81
CA LEU A 269 0.20 5.48 -17.65
C LEU A 269 0.02 4.05 -18.16
N VAL A 270 0.96 3.60 -18.99
CA VAL A 270 0.96 2.20 -19.46
C VAL A 270 1.09 1.26 -18.26
N ASN A 271 0.22 0.27 -18.17
CA ASN A 271 0.26 -0.71 -17.10
C ASN A 271 1.40 -1.70 -17.34
N ALA A 272 2.51 -1.53 -16.64
CA ALA A 272 3.65 -2.45 -16.68
C ALA A 272 3.34 -3.82 -16.03
N TYR A 273 2.20 -3.94 -15.34
CA TYR A 273 1.76 -5.12 -14.58
C TYR A 273 0.61 -5.87 -15.26
N ALA A 274 0.20 -5.46 -16.46
CA ALA A 274 -1.01 -5.89 -17.20
C ALA A 274 -1.13 -7.40 -17.50
N ASN A 275 -0.18 -8.23 -17.12
CA ASN A 275 -0.28 -9.68 -17.29
C ASN A 275 -1.05 -10.38 -16.16
N GLN A 276 -1.59 -9.62 -15.21
CA GLN A 276 -2.35 -10.14 -14.09
C GLN A 276 -3.84 -10.02 -14.38
N GLN A 277 -4.56 -11.13 -14.21
CA GLN A 277 -6.00 -11.11 -14.22
C GLN A 277 -6.49 -10.57 -12.86
N ASP A 278 -7.57 -9.80 -12.87
CA ASP A 278 -8.23 -9.42 -11.62
C ASP A 278 -8.84 -10.65 -10.91
N ALA A 279 -9.31 -10.49 -9.68
CA ALA A 279 -9.93 -11.56 -8.91
C ALA A 279 -11.17 -12.20 -9.58
N THR A 280 -11.70 -11.59 -10.66
CA THR A 280 -12.80 -12.11 -11.47
C THR A 280 -12.33 -12.88 -12.70
N GLY A 281 -11.02 -12.91 -12.97
CA GLY A 281 -10.41 -13.50 -14.17
C GLY A 281 -10.53 -12.62 -15.43
N ALA A 282 -10.95 -11.38 -15.30
CA ALA A 282 -11.01 -10.43 -16.41
C ALA A 282 -9.60 -9.86 -16.72
N ALA A 283 -9.30 -9.71 -18.02
CA ALA A 283 -8.06 -9.07 -18.44
C ALA A 283 -8.04 -7.59 -18.02
N GLU A 284 -6.93 -7.17 -17.43
CA GLU A 284 -6.74 -5.77 -17.06
C GLU A 284 -6.54 -4.86 -18.27
N PRO A 285 -6.95 -3.57 -18.17
CA PRO A 285 -6.68 -2.61 -19.23
C PRO A 285 -5.17 -2.42 -19.45
N ALA A 286 -4.80 -2.02 -20.66
CA ALA A 286 -3.42 -1.70 -20.99
C ALA A 286 -2.85 -0.48 -20.26
N TYR A 287 -3.68 0.30 -19.57
CA TYR A 287 -3.32 1.45 -18.75
C TYR A 287 -3.53 1.15 -17.27
N LEU A 288 -2.69 1.77 -16.43
CA LEU A 288 -2.68 1.60 -14.99
C LEU A 288 -3.97 2.16 -14.36
N THR A 289 -4.76 1.31 -13.73
CA THR A 289 -6.03 1.71 -13.08
C THR A 289 -6.39 0.84 -11.86
N GLY A 290 -5.97 -0.43 -11.83
CA GLY A 290 -6.23 -1.35 -10.72
C GLY A 290 -5.59 -0.89 -9.42
N GLY A 291 -6.31 -0.96 -8.30
CA GLY A 291 -5.86 -0.39 -7.03
C GLY A 291 -4.53 -0.97 -6.53
N GLY A 292 -4.34 -2.27 -6.63
CA GLY A 292 -3.08 -2.90 -6.24
C GLY A 292 -1.91 -2.49 -7.11
N ASP A 293 -2.13 -2.37 -8.44
CA ASP A 293 -1.11 -1.95 -9.38
C ASP A 293 -0.74 -0.46 -9.22
N VAL A 294 -1.74 0.39 -8.89
CA VAL A 294 -1.49 1.81 -8.56
C VAL A 294 -0.64 1.93 -7.30
N VAL A 295 -0.93 1.16 -6.25
CA VAL A 295 -0.10 1.10 -5.04
C VAL A 295 1.32 0.67 -5.38
N ARG A 296 1.48 -0.42 -6.14
CA ARG A 296 2.78 -0.92 -6.57
C ARG A 296 3.58 0.13 -7.34
N TYR A 297 2.94 0.82 -8.27
CA TYR A 297 3.55 1.92 -9.02
C TYR A 297 4.04 3.04 -8.08
N LEU A 298 3.18 3.52 -7.17
CA LEU A 298 3.53 4.61 -6.26
C LEU A 298 4.64 4.22 -5.28
N LEU A 299 4.67 2.98 -4.79
CA LEU A 299 5.77 2.46 -3.99
C LEU A 299 7.10 2.50 -4.75
N HIS A 300 7.14 2.06 -6.01
CA HIS A 300 8.33 2.19 -6.83
C HIS A 300 8.72 3.67 -7.09
N GLN A 301 7.73 4.53 -7.32
CA GLN A 301 7.99 5.97 -7.49
C GLN A 301 8.52 6.63 -6.22
N SER A 302 8.12 6.19 -5.04
CA SER A 302 8.67 6.69 -3.77
C SER A 302 10.15 6.36 -3.57
N GLY A 303 10.70 5.45 -4.38
CA GLY A 303 12.07 4.96 -4.24
C GLY A 303 12.23 3.92 -3.14
N ALA A 304 11.13 3.41 -2.60
CA ALA A 304 11.13 2.30 -1.67
C ALA A 304 11.62 1.01 -2.33
N VAL A 305 12.19 0.12 -1.53
CA VAL A 305 12.38 -1.29 -1.92
C VAL A 305 11.01 -1.97 -1.84
N VAL A 306 10.59 -2.64 -2.90
CA VAL A 306 9.26 -3.24 -3.03
C VAL A 306 9.38 -4.75 -3.17
N ASP A 307 8.64 -5.50 -2.36
CA ASP A 307 8.45 -6.93 -2.55
C ASP A 307 7.44 -7.15 -3.69
N ASP A 308 7.96 -7.23 -4.91
CA ASP A 308 7.16 -7.38 -6.12
C ASP A 308 6.36 -8.68 -6.17
N GLY A 309 6.85 -9.74 -5.54
CA GLY A 309 6.15 -11.02 -5.47
C GLY A 309 4.86 -10.95 -4.65
N ARG A 310 4.96 -10.38 -3.44
CA ARG A 310 3.81 -10.16 -2.55
C ARG A 310 2.86 -9.10 -3.10
N MET A 311 3.41 -8.03 -3.69
CA MET A 311 2.59 -7.01 -4.36
C MET A 311 1.78 -7.58 -5.51
N ALA A 312 2.37 -8.45 -6.34
CA ALA A 312 1.64 -9.11 -7.43
C ALA A 312 0.46 -9.95 -6.91
N ALA A 313 0.67 -10.70 -5.84
CA ALA A 313 -0.41 -11.48 -5.21
C ALA A 313 -1.52 -10.58 -4.64
N ALA A 314 -1.15 -9.48 -3.98
CA ALA A 314 -2.09 -8.51 -3.43
C ALA A 314 -2.87 -7.76 -4.52
N SER A 315 -2.21 -7.40 -5.64
CA SER A 315 -2.83 -6.70 -6.75
C SER A 315 -4.03 -7.46 -7.32
N GLY A 316 -3.91 -8.78 -7.49
CA GLY A 316 -5.03 -9.61 -7.96
C GLY A 316 -6.30 -9.46 -7.11
N TYR A 317 -6.15 -9.24 -5.80
CA TYR A 317 -7.28 -8.99 -4.90
C TYR A 317 -7.75 -7.53 -4.92
N LEU A 318 -6.83 -6.55 -5.01
CA LEU A 318 -7.16 -5.13 -4.85
C LEU A 318 -7.59 -4.43 -6.15
N ASN A 319 -7.26 -5.00 -7.33
CA ASN A 319 -7.56 -4.41 -8.63
C ASN A 319 -9.05 -4.30 -8.96
N PHE A 320 -9.93 -4.88 -8.13
CA PHE A 320 -11.37 -4.69 -8.25
C PHE A 320 -11.82 -3.23 -8.00
N ILE A 321 -11.04 -2.41 -7.27
CA ILE A 321 -11.22 -0.96 -7.17
C ILE A 321 -10.32 -0.31 -8.22
N GLN A 322 -10.91 0.48 -9.11
CA GLN A 322 -10.20 1.15 -10.19
C GLN A 322 -10.07 2.63 -9.89
N PHE A 323 -8.87 3.15 -10.05
CA PHE A 323 -8.52 4.55 -9.90
C PHE A 323 -8.45 5.25 -11.26
N GLU A 324 -8.95 6.47 -11.32
CA GLU A 324 -8.91 7.34 -12.48
C GLU A 324 -8.78 8.80 -12.02
N GLY A 325 -7.65 9.41 -12.28
CA GLY A 325 -7.34 10.77 -11.86
C GLY A 325 -6.02 11.27 -12.42
N TYR A 326 -5.52 12.36 -11.88
CA TYR A 326 -4.24 12.94 -12.27
C TYR A 326 -3.52 13.57 -11.07
N ILE A 327 -2.19 13.62 -11.15
CA ILE A 327 -1.32 14.30 -10.20
C ILE A 327 -0.61 15.41 -10.98
N ALA A 328 -0.97 16.66 -10.73
CA ALA A 328 -0.42 17.84 -11.42
C ALA A 328 0.38 18.75 -10.48
N GLU A 329 0.57 18.36 -9.24
CA GLU A 329 1.42 19.03 -8.26
C GLU A 329 2.55 18.11 -7.83
N ARG A 330 3.67 18.67 -7.39
CA ARG A 330 4.76 17.88 -6.84
C ARG A 330 4.40 17.44 -5.43
N VAL A 331 4.21 16.14 -5.28
CA VAL A 331 3.87 15.51 -4.01
C VAL A 331 4.91 14.45 -3.65
N ASP A 332 5.11 14.22 -2.37
CA ASP A 332 5.82 13.03 -1.92
C ASP A 332 4.98 11.79 -2.28
N ALA A 333 5.61 10.83 -2.99
CA ALA A 333 4.87 9.68 -3.50
C ALA A 333 4.32 8.78 -2.38
N MET A 334 5.03 8.69 -1.24
CA MET A 334 4.58 7.91 -0.10
C MET A 334 3.45 8.60 0.64
N GLU A 335 3.58 9.91 0.90
CA GLU A 335 2.53 10.71 1.53
C GLU A 335 1.25 10.69 0.69
N PHE A 336 1.39 10.84 -0.64
CA PHE A 336 0.27 10.73 -1.57
C PHE A 336 -0.40 9.34 -1.53
N LEU A 337 0.40 8.29 -1.50
CA LEU A 337 -0.10 6.92 -1.38
C LEU A 337 -0.91 6.74 -0.10
N GLN A 338 -0.41 7.24 1.02
CA GLN A 338 -1.04 7.09 2.34
C GLN A 338 -2.30 7.95 2.49
N SER A 339 -2.31 9.17 1.95
CA SER A 339 -3.44 10.09 2.09
C SER A 339 -4.56 9.85 1.09
N GLU A 340 -4.23 9.53 -0.18
CA GLU A 340 -5.21 9.54 -1.27
C GLU A 340 -5.64 8.14 -1.75
N ILE A 341 -4.76 7.14 -1.65
CA ILE A 341 -4.98 5.84 -2.27
C ILE A 341 -5.31 4.75 -1.25
N LEU A 342 -4.43 4.55 -0.25
CA LEU A 342 -4.62 3.48 0.75
C LEU A 342 -5.93 3.57 1.52
N PRO A 343 -6.44 4.77 1.92
CA PRO A 343 -7.70 4.86 2.64
C PRO A 343 -8.91 4.33 1.87
N LEU A 344 -8.79 4.21 0.54
CA LEU A 344 -9.86 3.72 -0.33
C LEU A 344 -9.76 2.21 -0.60
N LEU A 345 -8.70 1.55 -0.15
CA LEU A 345 -8.42 0.13 -0.38
C LEU A 345 -8.53 -0.69 0.92
N PRO A 346 -9.05 -1.92 0.85
CA PRO A 346 -9.09 -2.83 1.99
C PRO A 346 -7.73 -3.50 2.20
N CYS A 347 -6.73 -2.74 2.60
CA CYS A 347 -5.39 -3.27 2.83
C CYS A 347 -4.61 -2.45 3.86
N SER A 348 -3.53 -3.04 4.36
CA SER A 348 -2.51 -2.36 5.16
C SER A 348 -1.17 -2.43 4.45
N LEU A 349 -0.41 -1.34 4.46
CA LEU A 349 0.98 -1.32 4.01
C LEU A 349 1.85 -2.01 5.05
N ARG A 350 2.82 -2.77 4.58
CA ARG A 350 3.74 -3.52 5.44
C ARG A 350 5.14 -3.54 4.87
N ALA A 351 6.09 -3.82 5.76
CA ALA A 351 7.44 -4.15 5.38
C ALA A 351 7.73 -5.63 5.68
N GLY A 352 8.42 -6.26 4.78
CA GLY A 352 8.98 -7.59 4.93
C GLY A 352 10.48 -7.57 4.65
N PRO A 353 11.16 -8.71 4.71
CA PRO A 353 12.59 -8.78 4.45
C PRO A 353 12.97 -8.35 3.03
N ASP A 354 12.08 -8.53 2.06
CA ASP A 354 12.33 -8.21 0.65
C ASP A 354 11.80 -6.81 0.24
N GLY A 355 11.19 -6.05 1.17
CA GLY A 355 10.70 -4.70 0.90
C GLY A 355 9.28 -4.44 1.38
N LEU A 356 8.72 -3.33 0.93
CA LEU A 356 7.35 -2.92 1.21
C LEU A 356 6.35 -3.70 0.34
N TYR A 357 5.23 -4.04 0.93
CA TYR A 357 4.09 -4.67 0.26
C TYR A 357 2.80 -4.35 0.98
N VAL A 358 1.65 -4.64 0.37
CA VAL A 358 0.36 -4.52 1.03
C VAL A 358 -0.24 -5.88 1.34
N VAL A 359 -0.92 -5.96 2.47
CA VAL A 359 -1.70 -7.14 2.89
C VAL A 359 -3.18 -6.79 2.75
N PRO A 360 -3.92 -7.48 1.87
CA PRO A 360 -5.37 -7.31 1.75
C PRO A 360 -6.11 -7.77 3.01
N TRP A 361 -7.11 -7.01 3.42
CA TRP A 361 -8.01 -7.42 4.49
C TRP A 361 -9.09 -8.33 3.93
N ARG A 362 -9.04 -9.59 4.33
CA ARG A 362 -9.93 -10.63 3.82
C ARG A 362 -11.28 -10.64 4.57
N TYR A 363 -11.96 -9.48 4.60
CA TYR A 363 -13.30 -9.35 5.21
C TYR A 363 -14.38 -10.21 4.52
N ASP A 364 -14.10 -10.71 3.32
CA ASP A 364 -14.93 -11.60 2.51
C ASP A 364 -14.46 -13.05 2.52
N ALA A 365 -13.51 -13.40 3.40
CA ALA A 365 -12.92 -14.72 3.47
C ALA A 365 -13.98 -15.80 3.67
N THR A 366 -13.74 -16.94 3.05
CA THR A 366 -14.55 -18.15 3.13
C THR A 366 -13.71 -19.29 3.71
N GLU A 367 -14.33 -20.43 4.01
CA GLU A 367 -13.59 -21.61 4.50
C GLU A 367 -12.48 -22.07 3.55
N ASN A 368 -12.64 -21.83 2.23
CA ASN A 368 -11.63 -22.17 1.23
C ASN A 368 -10.40 -21.26 1.29
N ASP A 369 -10.51 -20.12 1.94
CA ASP A 369 -9.42 -19.16 2.12
C ASP A 369 -8.60 -19.46 3.37
N ALA A 370 -9.07 -20.36 4.22
CA ALA A 370 -8.37 -20.75 5.44
C ALA A 370 -7.07 -21.49 5.10
N ARG A 371 -5.94 -20.87 5.46
CA ARG A 371 -4.60 -21.45 5.25
C ARG A 371 -4.40 -22.73 6.06
N THR A 372 -5.01 -22.78 7.25
CA THR A 372 -4.97 -23.94 8.14
C THR A 372 -6.13 -23.92 9.14
N LYS A 373 -6.33 -25.06 9.82
CA LYS A 373 -7.23 -25.19 10.95
C LYS A 373 -6.44 -25.30 12.25
N LEU A 374 -6.78 -24.46 13.22
CA LEU A 374 -6.17 -24.41 14.54
C LEU A 374 -7.20 -24.79 15.62
N GLU A 375 -6.76 -25.49 16.63
CA GLU A 375 -7.58 -25.94 17.75
C GLU A 375 -6.96 -25.45 19.06
N ALA A 376 -7.72 -24.69 19.84
CA ALA A 376 -7.30 -24.27 21.17
C ALA A 376 -7.15 -25.48 22.11
N GLY A 377 -6.14 -25.45 22.97
CA GLY A 377 -5.75 -26.58 23.81
C GLY A 377 -4.89 -27.65 23.14
N ARG A 378 -4.77 -27.64 21.81
CA ARG A 378 -3.93 -28.58 21.05
C ARG A 378 -2.80 -27.90 20.31
N HIS A 379 -3.11 -26.84 19.59
CA HIS A 379 -2.15 -26.11 18.75
C HIS A 379 -1.68 -24.82 19.40
N MET A 380 -2.54 -24.23 20.22
CA MET A 380 -2.32 -22.95 20.89
C MET A 380 -3.15 -22.87 22.17
N HIS A 381 -2.80 -21.99 23.08
CA HIS A 381 -3.53 -21.72 24.31
C HIS A 381 -4.10 -20.31 24.29
N ARG A 382 -5.34 -20.13 24.74
CA ARG A 382 -5.96 -18.82 24.75
C ARG A 382 -5.25 -17.91 25.79
N ASP A 383 -4.88 -16.71 25.32
CA ASP A 383 -4.30 -15.66 26.14
C ASP A 383 -5.34 -14.51 26.30
N GLY A 384 -6.06 -14.55 27.41
CA GLY A 384 -7.04 -13.53 27.75
C GLY A 384 -8.46 -13.74 27.23
N LEU A 385 -9.21 -12.65 27.17
CA LEU A 385 -10.61 -12.59 26.76
C LEU A 385 -10.74 -12.05 25.33
N VAL A 386 -11.93 -12.26 24.74
CA VAL A 386 -12.28 -11.58 23.49
C VAL A 386 -12.45 -10.08 23.76
N GLU A 387 -11.71 -9.27 23.03
CA GLU A 387 -11.71 -7.81 23.17
C GLU A 387 -12.40 -7.12 21.98
N TYR A 388 -12.92 -5.92 22.21
CA TYR A 388 -13.35 -5.03 21.14
C TYR A 388 -12.21 -4.06 20.82
N VAL A 389 -11.73 -4.09 19.58
CA VAL A 389 -10.57 -3.31 19.11
C VAL A 389 -10.98 -1.90 18.71
N SER A 390 -12.16 -1.74 18.08
CA SER A 390 -12.64 -0.43 17.66
C SER A 390 -13.79 0.06 18.53
N SER A 391 -13.75 1.32 18.91
CA SER A 391 -14.85 2.02 19.56
C SER A 391 -15.82 2.64 18.56
N GLU A 392 -15.36 2.90 17.34
CA GLU A 392 -16.11 3.59 16.30
C GLU A 392 -16.81 2.61 15.37
N VAL A 393 -18.04 2.94 15.02
CA VAL A 393 -18.87 2.20 14.06
C VAL A 393 -19.43 3.20 13.07
N TYR A 394 -19.35 2.86 11.77
CA TYR A 394 -19.96 3.65 10.71
C TYR A 394 -20.87 2.76 9.87
N ASN A 395 -22.12 3.16 9.71
CA ASN A 395 -23.14 2.40 8.99
C ASN A 395 -23.92 3.24 7.95
N GLU A 396 -23.59 4.52 7.85
CA GLU A 396 -23.97 5.38 6.76
C GLU A 396 -22.69 5.98 6.18
N ILE A 397 -22.21 5.44 5.06
CA ILE A 397 -20.95 5.84 4.47
C ILE A 397 -21.22 6.48 3.13
N THR A 398 -20.81 7.73 2.98
CA THR A 398 -20.94 8.50 1.73
C THR A 398 -19.58 8.78 1.16
N LEU A 399 -19.36 8.38 -0.10
CA LEU A 399 -18.19 8.74 -0.88
C LEU A 399 -18.57 9.74 -1.95
N ARG A 400 -17.99 10.95 -1.89
CA ARG A 400 -18.06 11.94 -2.97
C ARG A 400 -16.91 11.67 -3.93
N TYR A 401 -17.21 11.61 -5.22
CA TYR A 401 -16.26 11.20 -6.24
C TYR A 401 -16.55 11.88 -7.59
N ARG A 402 -15.75 11.55 -8.60
CA ARG A 402 -15.80 12.09 -9.96
C ARG A 402 -15.48 13.57 -9.98
N HIS A 403 -14.19 13.86 -9.81
CA HIS A 403 -13.67 15.21 -9.98
C HIS A 403 -13.88 15.68 -11.43
N ASN A 404 -14.44 16.85 -11.59
CA ASN A 404 -14.55 17.53 -12.88
C ASN A 404 -13.58 18.71 -12.87
N VAL A 405 -12.42 18.54 -13.50
CA VAL A 405 -11.33 19.51 -13.49
C VAL A 405 -11.75 20.90 -14.02
N LYS A 406 -12.64 20.95 -15.03
CA LYS A 406 -13.19 22.21 -15.55
C LYS A 406 -13.97 23.00 -14.50
N ARG A 407 -14.66 22.33 -13.58
CA ARG A 407 -15.50 22.93 -12.54
C ARG A 407 -14.81 22.97 -11.19
N ASN A 408 -13.67 22.35 -11.09
CA ASN A 408 -12.90 22.13 -9.86
C ASN A 408 -13.79 21.64 -8.70
N LYS A 409 -14.54 20.56 -8.93
CA LYS A 409 -15.42 19.97 -7.91
C LYS A 409 -15.78 18.53 -8.19
N LEU A 410 -16.07 17.80 -7.13
CA LEU A 410 -16.70 16.49 -7.18
C LEU A 410 -18.15 16.62 -7.62
N THR A 411 -18.59 15.75 -8.53
CA THR A 411 -19.90 15.88 -9.18
C THR A 411 -20.86 14.76 -8.86
N LYS A 412 -20.42 13.72 -8.17
CA LYS A 412 -21.23 12.55 -7.80
C LYS A 412 -20.99 12.14 -6.36
N ALA A 413 -21.97 11.44 -5.81
CA ALA A 413 -21.87 10.77 -4.52
C ALA A 413 -22.53 9.40 -4.60
N VAL A 414 -22.00 8.47 -3.80
CA VAL A 414 -22.60 7.17 -3.53
C VAL A 414 -22.69 7.00 -2.01
N THR A 415 -23.82 6.50 -1.53
CA THR A 415 -24.05 6.29 -0.10
C THR A 415 -24.51 4.86 0.13
N ILE A 416 -23.94 4.20 1.14
CA ILE A 416 -24.46 2.97 1.71
C ILE A 416 -25.04 3.27 3.09
N THR A 417 -26.25 2.80 3.39
CA THR A 417 -26.93 3.07 4.67
C THR A 417 -27.92 1.96 5.03
N GLY A 418 -28.20 1.78 6.31
CA GLY A 418 -29.26 0.92 6.81
C GLY A 418 -30.64 1.61 6.81
N ASP A 419 -30.70 2.94 6.77
CA ASP A 419 -31.94 3.71 6.86
C ASP A 419 -32.82 3.52 5.61
N THR A 420 -33.96 2.86 5.81
CA THR A 420 -34.92 2.59 4.72
C THR A 420 -35.76 3.80 4.36
N SER A 421 -35.80 4.83 5.19
CA SER A 421 -36.58 6.05 4.96
C SER A 421 -35.85 7.07 4.08
N LYS A 422 -34.53 7.02 3.99
CA LYS A 422 -33.74 7.96 3.22
C LYS A 422 -33.93 7.77 1.71
N LYS A 423 -34.30 8.85 1.05
CA LYS A 423 -34.31 8.99 -0.40
C LYS A 423 -33.10 9.85 -0.78
N PRO A 424 -32.03 9.29 -1.29
CA PRO A 424 -30.83 10.06 -1.56
C PRO A 424 -30.94 10.85 -2.86
N GLY A 425 -30.26 11.98 -2.90
CA GLY A 425 -29.96 12.71 -4.13
C GLY A 425 -28.85 12.09 -4.98
N GLY A 426 -28.33 10.91 -4.58
CA GLY A 426 -27.30 10.13 -5.23
C GLY A 426 -27.71 8.66 -5.37
N PHE A 427 -26.71 7.80 -5.65
CA PHE A 427 -26.95 6.36 -5.67
C PHE A 427 -26.90 5.81 -4.23
N LEU A 428 -27.97 5.15 -3.79
CA LEU A 428 -28.08 4.57 -2.46
C LEU A 428 -27.99 3.06 -2.54
N TRP A 429 -27.13 2.49 -1.68
CA TRP A 429 -27.08 1.06 -1.45
C TRP A 429 -27.49 0.70 -0.02
N ARG A 430 -27.88 -0.54 0.13
CA ARG A 430 -28.11 -1.19 1.41
C ARG A 430 -27.49 -2.57 1.39
N ASN A 431 -26.98 -2.99 2.50
CA ASN A 431 -26.58 -4.38 2.73
C ASN A 431 -27.01 -4.81 4.14
N THR A 432 -26.92 -6.08 4.41
CA THR A 432 -27.32 -6.65 5.71
C THR A 432 -26.50 -6.07 6.86
N TYR A 433 -25.24 -5.73 6.62
CA TYR A 433 -24.37 -5.12 7.65
C TYR A 433 -24.88 -3.76 8.08
N THR A 434 -25.15 -2.87 7.12
CA THR A 434 -25.62 -1.52 7.46
C THR A 434 -26.97 -1.55 8.16
N VAL A 435 -27.89 -2.43 7.72
CA VAL A 435 -29.22 -2.58 8.35
C VAL A 435 -29.09 -3.10 9.79
N ASN A 436 -28.31 -4.15 10.02
CA ASN A 436 -28.09 -4.72 11.34
C ASN A 436 -27.32 -3.75 12.25
N SER A 437 -26.34 -3.05 11.70
CA SER A 437 -25.55 -2.06 12.42
C SER A 437 -26.41 -0.88 12.89
N GLU A 438 -27.22 -0.32 11.98
CA GLU A 438 -28.09 0.81 12.34
C GLU A 438 -29.14 0.44 13.38
N SER A 439 -29.71 -0.75 13.26
CA SER A 439 -30.63 -1.30 14.26
C SER A 439 -29.99 -1.39 15.66
N ARG A 440 -28.68 -1.65 15.72
CA ARG A 440 -27.95 -1.85 16.99
C ARG A 440 -27.33 -0.57 17.56
N TYR A 441 -26.78 0.28 16.69
CA TYR A 441 -25.95 1.43 17.10
C TYR A 441 -26.58 2.79 16.75
N GLY A 442 -27.74 2.81 16.08
CA GLY A 442 -28.29 4.00 15.46
C GLY A 442 -27.45 4.43 14.23
N THR A 443 -27.87 5.49 13.54
CA THR A 443 -27.16 6.01 12.38
C THR A 443 -25.82 6.65 12.79
N LYS A 444 -24.75 6.18 12.18
CA LYS A 444 -23.37 6.66 12.34
C LYS A 444 -22.81 6.97 10.96
N ALA A 445 -22.66 8.27 10.67
CA ALA A 445 -22.25 8.73 9.34
C ALA A 445 -20.73 8.89 9.22
N LEU A 446 -20.19 8.52 8.05
CA LEU A 446 -18.84 8.79 7.58
C LEU A 446 -18.94 9.40 6.18
N GLU A 447 -18.38 10.58 5.97
CA GLU A 447 -18.26 11.21 4.67
C GLU A 447 -16.80 11.22 4.22
N LEU A 448 -16.57 10.80 2.97
CA LEU A 448 -15.27 10.74 2.33
C LEU A 448 -15.35 11.42 0.97
N GLU A 449 -14.23 11.97 0.53
CA GLU A 449 -14.09 12.61 -0.77
C GLU A 449 -12.84 12.05 -1.47
N THR A 450 -12.90 11.90 -2.79
CA THR A 450 -11.73 11.52 -3.60
C THR A 450 -11.84 12.05 -5.02
N GLU A 451 -10.73 12.50 -5.56
CA GLU A 451 -10.58 12.90 -6.95
C GLU A 451 -10.17 11.72 -7.85
N PHE A 452 -9.73 10.60 -7.25
CA PHE A 452 -9.12 9.47 -7.93
C PHE A 452 -10.11 8.33 -8.26
N ILE A 453 -11.40 8.51 -8.04
CA ILE A 453 -12.44 7.57 -8.47
C ILE A 453 -13.44 8.32 -9.36
N SER A 454 -13.63 7.86 -10.59
CA SER A 454 -14.62 8.40 -11.52
C SER A 454 -15.81 7.45 -11.71
N SER A 455 -15.58 6.15 -11.56
CA SER A 455 -16.56 5.09 -11.78
C SER A 455 -17.48 4.91 -10.58
N ARG A 456 -18.81 4.82 -10.86
CA ARG A 456 -19.81 4.46 -9.85
C ARG A 456 -19.56 3.07 -9.26
N VAL A 457 -19.06 2.15 -10.09
CA VAL A 457 -18.80 0.77 -9.66
C VAL A 457 -17.68 0.76 -8.62
N SER A 458 -16.55 1.42 -8.90
CA SER A 458 -15.44 1.51 -7.94
C SER A 458 -15.84 2.25 -6.67
N ALA A 459 -16.55 3.39 -6.77
CA ALA A 459 -17.05 4.12 -5.61
C ALA A 459 -17.97 3.24 -4.74
N GLY A 460 -18.83 2.45 -5.38
CA GLY A 460 -19.69 1.52 -4.67
C GLY A 460 -18.94 0.37 -4.00
N ARG A 461 -17.89 -0.13 -4.62
CA ARG A 461 -17.01 -1.15 -4.03
C ARG A 461 -16.30 -0.61 -2.78
N VAL A 462 -15.85 0.66 -2.82
CA VAL A 462 -15.25 1.32 -1.65
C VAL A 462 -16.24 1.39 -0.49
N VAL A 463 -17.42 1.99 -0.66
CA VAL A 463 -18.38 2.10 0.46
C VAL A 463 -18.89 0.74 0.94
N ASN A 464 -18.93 -0.28 0.06
CA ASN A 464 -19.35 -1.62 0.45
C ASN A 464 -18.32 -2.32 1.35
N TRP A 465 -17.02 -2.31 1.01
CA TRP A 465 -16.02 -2.91 1.88
C TRP A 465 -15.93 -2.15 3.22
N MET A 466 -16.00 -0.82 3.18
CA MET A 466 -15.99 0.00 4.39
C MET A 466 -17.17 -0.33 5.31
N SER A 467 -18.36 -0.55 4.75
CA SER A 467 -19.54 -0.91 5.54
C SER A 467 -19.39 -2.25 6.26
N ARG A 468 -18.63 -3.17 5.69
CA ARG A 468 -18.30 -4.45 6.34
C ARG A 468 -17.23 -4.26 7.41
N ALA A 469 -16.19 -3.50 7.12
CA ALA A 469 -15.11 -3.26 8.05
C ALA A 469 -15.53 -2.41 9.27
N TYR A 470 -16.36 -1.38 9.03
CA TYR A 470 -16.74 -0.42 10.07
C TYR A 470 -18.17 -0.58 10.60
N GLY A 471 -19.00 -1.42 9.96
CA GLY A 471 -20.41 -1.58 10.35
C GLY A 471 -20.63 -2.24 11.70
N ALA A 472 -19.61 -2.84 12.29
CA ALA A 472 -19.63 -3.43 13.63
C ALA A 472 -18.30 -3.22 14.34
N ARG A 473 -18.33 -3.27 15.67
CA ARG A 473 -17.08 -3.26 16.45
C ARG A 473 -16.29 -4.52 16.11
N GLN A 474 -15.03 -4.32 15.73
CA GLN A 474 -14.10 -5.42 15.49
C GLN A 474 -13.80 -6.15 16.80
N ARG A 475 -13.76 -7.47 16.74
CA ARG A 475 -13.43 -8.35 17.89
C ARG A 475 -12.06 -8.94 17.65
N ARG A 476 -11.26 -8.97 18.70
CA ARG A 476 -9.92 -9.57 18.73
C ARG A 476 -9.89 -10.68 19.76
N ILE A 477 -9.10 -11.71 19.46
CA ILE A 477 -8.75 -12.76 20.41
C ILE A 477 -7.26 -13.03 20.32
N LYS A 478 -6.61 -13.31 21.45
CA LYS A 478 -5.20 -13.65 21.51
C LYS A 478 -5.00 -15.09 21.93
N TYR A 479 -3.99 -15.72 21.33
CA TYR A 479 -3.55 -17.05 21.69
C TYR A 479 -2.03 -17.08 21.84
N GLU A 480 -1.57 -17.74 22.90
CA GLU A 480 -0.17 -18.14 23.03
C GLU A 480 0.04 -19.42 22.21
N ALA A 481 1.04 -19.43 21.37
CA ALA A 481 1.30 -20.49 20.42
C ALA A 481 2.81 -20.87 20.42
N PRO A 482 3.14 -22.15 20.22
CA PRO A 482 4.53 -22.56 20.09
C PRO A 482 5.15 -22.02 18.79
N HIS A 483 6.46 -21.84 18.77
CA HIS A 483 7.20 -21.33 17.61
C HIS A 483 7.00 -22.16 16.31
N ARG A 484 6.51 -23.39 16.41
CA ARG A 484 6.12 -24.20 15.22
C ARG A 484 5.01 -23.56 14.38
N LEU A 485 4.31 -22.52 14.86
CA LEU A 485 3.32 -21.76 14.09
C LEU A 485 3.93 -20.47 13.47
N ALA A 486 5.23 -20.28 13.57
CA ALA A 486 5.96 -19.13 13.01
C ALA A 486 5.90 -19.01 11.47
N TRP A 487 5.43 -20.06 10.79
CA TRP A 487 5.18 -20.04 9.34
C TRP A 487 3.90 -19.28 8.94
N LEU A 488 3.04 -18.97 9.92
CA LEU A 488 1.89 -18.11 9.68
C LEU A 488 2.36 -16.67 9.44
N GLU A 489 1.68 -16.02 8.51
CA GLU A 489 1.96 -14.63 8.17
C GLU A 489 0.77 -13.75 8.57
N VAL A 490 1.07 -12.53 8.98
CA VAL A 490 0.04 -11.53 9.28
C VAL A 490 -0.81 -11.29 8.02
N GLY A 491 -2.13 -11.35 8.18
CA GLY A 491 -3.11 -11.34 7.08
C GLY A 491 -3.61 -12.72 6.69
N ASP A 492 -2.98 -13.80 7.16
CA ASP A 492 -3.49 -15.15 6.93
C ASP A 492 -4.88 -15.35 7.54
N VAL A 493 -5.74 -15.96 6.78
CA VAL A 493 -7.03 -16.44 7.28
C VAL A 493 -6.84 -17.86 7.84
N VAL A 494 -7.32 -18.09 9.06
CA VAL A 494 -7.28 -19.38 9.71
C VAL A 494 -8.67 -19.77 10.22
N ALA A 495 -8.96 -21.05 10.26
CA ALA A 495 -10.18 -21.57 10.88
C ALA A 495 -9.86 -22.05 12.31
N VAL A 496 -10.47 -21.41 13.31
CA VAL A 496 -10.19 -21.69 14.73
C VAL A 496 -11.36 -22.40 15.37
N THR A 497 -11.05 -23.48 16.08
CA THR A 497 -11.98 -24.18 16.98
C THR A 497 -11.53 -23.95 18.43
N ASP A 498 -12.43 -23.39 19.25
CA ASP A 498 -12.24 -23.16 20.68
C ASP A 498 -13.53 -23.53 21.42
N SER A 499 -13.52 -24.67 22.09
CA SER A 499 -14.69 -25.22 22.78
C SER A 499 -15.19 -24.32 23.90
N ASP A 500 -14.29 -23.62 24.61
CA ASP A 500 -14.63 -22.75 25.73
C ASP A 500 -15.39 -21.51 25.28
N LEU A 501 -15.18 -21.07 24.04
CA LEU A 501 -15.88 -19.95 23.42
C LEU A 501 -16.99 -20.40 22.47
N SER A 502 -17.24 -21.72 22.38
CA SER A 502 -18.18 -22.28 21.41
C SER A 502 -17.89 -21.89 19.95
N LEU A 503 -16.61 -21.72 19.61
CA LEU A 503 -16.17 -21.50 18.25
C LEU A 503 -15.92 -22.85 17.57
N THR A 504 -16.47 -23.01 16.37
CA THR A 504 -16.25 -24.19 15.52
C THR A 504 -15.90 -23.74 14.12
N ASP A 505 -14.67 -24.02 13.70
CA ASP A 505 -14.14 -23.61 12.40
C ASP A 505 -14.37 -22.10 12.10
N GLN A 506 -14.33 -21.26 13.15
CA GLN A 506 -14.52 -19.81 13.02
C GLN A 506 -13.38 -19.20 12.23
N LEU A 507 -13.70 -18.48 11.16
CA LEU A 507 -12.70 -17.78 10.37
C LEU A 507 -12.18 -16.54 11.12
N LEU A 508 -10.88 -16.49 11.27
CA LEU A 508 -10.14 -15.41 11.90
C LEU A 508 -9.02 -14.95 10.96
N ILE A 509 -8.68 -13.66 11.01
CA ILE A 509 -7.55 -13.09 10.31
C ILE A 509 -6.43 -12.87 11.30
N LEU A 510 -5.25 -13.35 11.02
CA LEU A 510 -4.06 -13.10 11.85
C LEU A 510 -3.67 -11.63 11.76
N GLU A 511 -3.93 -10.89 12.83
CA GLU A 511 -3.69 -9.46 12.94
C GLU A 511 -2.27 -9.13 13.35
N SER A 512 -1.74 -9.85 14.35
CA SER A 512 -0.36 -9.64 14.78
C SER A 512 0.30 -10.91 15.27
N ILE A 513 1.62 -10.92 15.17
CA ILE A 513 2.53 -11.91 15.75
C ILE A 513 3.51 -11.14 16.63
N GLU A 514 3.48 -11.41 17.93
CA GLU A 514 4.50 -10.94 18.87
C GLU A 514 5.41 -12.12 19.20
N TRP A 515 6.71 -11.93 19.08
CA TRP A 515 7.70 -12.95 19.32
C TRP A 515 8.18 -12.87 20.76
N GLY A 516 7.90 -13.90 21.55
CA GLY A 516 8.44 -14.07 22.88
C GLY A 516 9.53 -15.13 22.91
N GLU A 517 10.28 -15.18 23.98
CA GLU A 517 11.39 -16.14 24.17
C GLU A 517 10.92 -17.60 24.11
N THR A 518 9.77 -17.90 24.69
CA THR A 518 9.25 -19.28 24.81
C THR A 518 8.07 -19.57 23.91
N ALA A 519 7.36 -18.55 23.44
CA ALA A 519 6.14 -18.70 22.67
C ALA A 519 5.87 -17.46 21.78
N LEU A 520 4.96 -17.63 20.82
CA LEU A 520 4.38 -16.57 20.03
C LEU A 520 3.06 -16.13 20.65
N ILE A 521 2.78 -14.82 20.65
CA ILE A 521 1.43 -14.31 20.88
C ILE A 521 0.81 -13.99 19.53
N LEU A 522 -0.21 -14.74 19.17
CA LEU A 522 -0.97 -14.58 17.94
C LEU A 522 -2.26 -13.83 18.23
N SER A 523 -2.42 -12.63 17.68
CA SER A 523 -3.67 -11.87 17.77
C SER A 523 -4.49 -12.06 16.50
N PHE A 524 -5.75 -12.39 16.66
CA PHE A 524 -6.65 -12.64 15.53
C PHE A 524 -7.87 -11.71 15.59
N LEU A 525 -8.26 -11.19 14.42
CA LEU A 525 -9.52 -10.50 14.21
C LEU A 525 -10.58 -11.48 13.69
N PHE A 526 -11.80 -11.34 14.18
CA PHE A 526 -12.93 -12.08 13.63
C PHE A 526 -13.27 -11.55 12.24
N VAL A 527 -13.34 -12.47 11.25
CA VAL A 527 -13.97 -12.12 9.96
C VAL A 527 -15.43 -11.77 10.25
N PRO A 528 -15.94 -10.63 9.79
CA PRO A 528 -17.33 -10.26 10.02
C PRO A 528 -18.28 -11.35 9.52
N ASP A 529 -19.17 -11.82 10.39
CA ASP A 529 -20.20 -12.79 10.01
C ASP A 529 -21.09 -12.19 8.92
N SER A 530 -21.09 -12.78 7.75
CA SER A 530 -21.91 -12.29 6.65
C SER A 530 -22.62 -13.38 5.87
N PRO A 531 -23.89 -13.20 5.59
CA PRO A 531 -24.43 -13.69 4.34
C PRO A 531 -23.80 -12.93 3.17
N ARG A 532 -23.40 -13.64 2.10
CA ARG A 532 -22.88 -13.06 0.86
C ARG A 532 -23.93 -12.12 0.27
N ASP A 533 -23.77 -10.82 0.47
CA ASP A 533 -24.62 -9.84 -0.21
C ASP A 533 -24.20 -9.78 -1.68
N ASN A 534 -25.09 -10.16 -2.56
CA ASN A 534 -24.90 -9.98 -3.99
C ASN A 534 -24.74 -8.48 -4.25
N ILE A 535 -23.54 -8.05 -4.66
CA ILE A 535 -23.31 -6.71 -5.19
C ILE A 535 -24.18 -6.62 -6.44
N PRO A 536 -25.09 -5.66 -6.57
CA PRO A 536 -25.84 -5.51 -7.80
C PRO A 536 -24.88 -5.25 -8.95
N THR A 537 -24.73 -6.20 -9.84
CA THR A 537 -24.03 -6.04 -11.12
C THR A 537 -24.97 -5.29 -12.03
N GLY A 538 -24.87 -3.97 -12.07
CA GLY A 538 -25.73 -3.18 -12.94
C GLY A 538 -25.22 -1.76 -13.14
#